data_e0344ba12462fe6ed566a30ec40b777b
#
_entry.id   e0344ba12462fe6ed566a30ec40b777b
#
_cell.length_a   1.000
_cell.length_b   1.000
_cell.length_c   1.000
_cell.angle_alpha   90.00
_cell.angle_beta   90.00
_cell.angle_gamma   90.00
#
_symmetry.space_group_name_H-M   'P 1'
#
loop_
_entity.id
_entity.type
_entity.pdbx_description
1 polymer ?
#
loop_
_entity_poly.entity_id
_entity_poly.type
_entity_poly.pdbx_seq_one_letter_code
_entity_poly.pdbx_strand_id
1 'polypeptide(L)'
;ELQREMFNFAQDLGVSVEAMSSDFAAMGPQIAALGEDGVDAFYDLQVQAKNTGLAMSELLGIVEKFDKFDTAAQSVGSLNALLGGPYLNTLELVAETDPSKRFEILKDRIDEAGLSFDEMDYYQRKALASAMGLNEQQLALMMRGRLDLIQAPQKSAAEIEELAAQTAKFNTMMDAVKQTMMMFAVSLKPLVDAIKIA
;
A
#
# COMPACT_ATOMS: atom_id res chain seq x y z
N GLU A 1 4.95 8.63 -20.12
CA GLU A 1 3.96 9.39 -19.35
C GLU A 1 3.97 8.91 -17.90
N LEU A 2 3.66 7.66 -17.59
CA LEU A 2 3.63 7.07 -16.25
C LEU A 2 4.92 7.30 -15.44
N GLN A 3 6.10 7.17 -16.07
CA GLN A 3 7.39 7.40 -15.39
C GLN A 3 7.55 8.82 -14.86
N ARG A 4 7.11 9.80 -15.64
CA ARG A 4 7.19 11.22 -15.23
C ARG A 4 6.16 11.52 -14.14
N GLU A 5 4.98 10.91 -14.23
CA GLU A 5 3.95 11.01 -13.21
C GLU A 5 4.43 10.43 -11.88
N MET A 6 4.96 9.20 -11.89
CA MET A 6 5.55 8.57 -10.70
C MET A 6 6.70 9.39 -10.10
N PHE A 7 7.55 9.97 -10.95
CA PHE A 7 8.62 10.83 -10.48
C PHE A 7 8.10 12.08 -9.77
N ASN A 8 7.15 12.78 -10.38
CA ASN A 8 6.54 13.97 -9.79
C ASN A 8 5.83 13.61 -8.48
N PHE A 9 5.07 12.53 -8.48
CA PHE A 9 4.35 12.05 -7.31
C PHE A 9 5.31 11.66 -6.17
N ALA A 10 6.42 11.00 -6.46
CA ALA A 10 7.44 10.68 -5.47
C ALA A 10 8.03 11.95 -4.83
N GLN A 11 8.28 12.99 -5.65
CA GLN A 11 8.76 14.28 -5.15
C GLN A 11 7.72 14.96 -4.25
N ASP A 12 6.47 15.01 -4.70
CA ASP A 12 5.38 15.66 -3.97
C ASP A 12 5.14 14.94 -2.64
N LEU A 13 5.20 13.62 -2.64
CA LEU A 13 5.04 12.79 -1.45
C LEU A 13 6.30 12.81 -0.55
N GLY A 14 7.46 13.25 -1.05
CA GLY A 14 8.73 13.25 -0.31
C GLY A 14 9.27 11.86 -0.02
N VAL A 15 9.08 10.92 -0.96
CA VAL A 15 9.68 9.57 -0.94
C VAL A 15 10.72 9.45 -2.05
N SER A 16 11.68 8.52 -1.92
CA SER A 16 12.65 8.31 -2.98
C SER A 16 11.99 7.62 -4.17
N VAL A 17 12.38 8.00 -5.38
CA VAL A 17 11.90 7.38 -6.62
C VAL A 17 12.25 5.90 -6.69
N GLU A 18 13.39 5.52 -6.12
CA GLU A 18 13.84 4.13 -6.04
C GLU A 18 12.91 3.28 -5.14
N ALA A 19 12.55 3.79 -3.96
CA ALA A 19 11.61 3.14 -3.07
C ALA A 19 10.24 2.98 -3.73
N MET A 20 9.71 4.05 -4.33
CA MET A 20 8.43 4.02 -5.05
C MET A 20 8.43 3.02 -6.21
N SER A 21 9.54 2.91 -6.95
CA SER A 21 9.66 1.93 -8.05
C SER A 21 9.70 0.49 -7.54
N SER A 22 10.38 0.27 -6.41
CA SER A 22 10.43 -1.03 -5.75
C SER A 22 9.04 -1.45 -5.28
N ASP A 23 8.30 -0.53 -4.66
CA ASP A 23 6.93 -0.77 -4.19
C ASP A 23 5.98 -1.03 -5.36
N PHE A 24 6.11 -0.27 -6.46
CA PHE A 24 5.32 -0.47 -7.68
C PHE A 24 5.57 -1.85 -8.29
N ALA A 25 6.83 -2.29 -8.34
CA ALA A 25 7.18 -3.61 -8.83
C ALA A 25 6.64 -4.73 -7.91
N ALA A 26 6.70 -4.53 -6.60
CA ALA A 26 6.17 -5.48 -5.61
C ALA A 26 4.63 -5.61 -5.69
N MET A 27 3.93 -4.50 -5.96
CA MET A 27 2.48 -4.46 -6.11
C MET A 27 1.99 -4.83 -7.53
N GLY A 28 2.90 -5.17 -8.43
CA GLY A 28 2.57 -5.48 -9.84
C GLY A 28 1.40 -6.45 -10.05
N PRO A 29 1.31 -7.58 -9.32
CA PRO A 29 0.18 -8.50 -9.44
C PRO A 29 -1.17 -7.87 -9.05
N GLN A 30 -1.22 -7.06 -8.00
CA GLN A 30 -2.43 -6.36 -7.53
C GLN A 30 -2.84 -5.27 -8.51
N ILE A 31 -1.87 -4.47 -9.00
CA ILE A 31 -2.10 -3.46 -10.04
C ILE A 31 -2.70 -4.11 -11.30
N ALA A 32 -2.15 -5.24 -11.73
CA ALA A 32 -2.65 -5.97 -12.88
C ALA A 32 -4.07 -6.52 -12.65
N ALA A 33 -4.39 -6.96 -11.44
CA ALA A 33 -5.71 -7.48 -11.09
C ALA A 33 -6.79 -6.39 -11.06
N LEU A 34 -6.43 -5.17 -10.67
CA LEU A 34 -7.32 -4.01 -10.63
C LEU A 34 -7.51 -3.35 -12.01
N GLY A 35 -6.68 -3.69 -13.01
CA GLY A 35 -6.79 -3.13 -14.35
C GLY A 35 -6.48 -1.63 -14.41
N GLU A 36 -7.42 -0.84 -14.95
CA GLU A 36 -7.23 0.62 -15.13
C GLU A 36 -7.09 1.37 -13.80
N ASP A 37 -7.76 0.91 -12.75
CA ASP A 37 -7.74 1.53 -11.42
C ASP A 37 -6.48 1.17 -10.60
N GLY A 38 -5.66 0.22 -11.06
CA GLY A 38 -4.53 -0.31 -10.30
C GLY A 38 -3.42 0.71 -10.01
N VAL A 39 -3.20 1.65 -10.92
CA VAL A 39 -2.19 2.72 -10.73
C VAL A 39 -2.67 3.74 -9.70
N ASP A 40 -3.94 4.10 -9.73
CA ASP A 40 -4.54 5.03 -8.79
C ASP A 40 -4.54 4.43 -7.37
N ALA A 41 -4.95 3.16 -7.24
CA ALA A 41 -4.88 2.42 -5.98
C ALA A 41 -3.45 2.34 -5.41
N PHE A 42 -2.44 2.22 -6.27
CA PHE A 42 -1.04 2.28 -5.85
C PHE A 42 -0.66 3.64 -5.29
N TYR A 43 -1.03 4.74 -5.96
CA TYR A 43 -0.74 6.08 -5.47
C TYR A 43 -1.44 6.37 -4.14
N ASP A 44 -2.69 5.98 -4.00
CA ASP A 44 -3.45 6.15 -2.76
C ASP A 44 -2.83 5.36 -1.60
N LEU A 45 -2.38 4.12 -1.84
CA LEU A 45 -1.64 3.33 -0.84
C LEU A 45 -0.30 3.97 -0.46
N GLN A 46 0.40 4.58 -1.41
CA GLN A 46 1.64 5.32 -1.12
C GLN A 46 1.39 6.52 -0.19
N VAL A 47 0.28 7.24 -0.40
CA VAL A 47 -0.15 8.31 0.51
C VAL A 47 -0.42 7.75 1.90
N GLN A 48 -1.12 6.64 1.99
CA GLN A 48 -1.43 5.99 3.28
C GLN A 48 -0.16 5.47 3.98
N ALA A 49 0.77 4.86 3.24
CA ALA A 49 2.07 4.44 3.74
C ALA A 49 2.85 5.63 4.34
N LYS A 50 2.84 6.75 3.62
CA LYS A 50 3.48 7.99 4.09
C LYS A 50 2.80 8.54 5.35
N ASN A 51 1.47 8.61 5.37
CA ASN A 51 0.70 9.16 6.48
C ASN A 51 0.77 8.31 7.75
N THR A 52 0.79 6.99 7.60
CA THR A 52 0.87 6.05 8.72
C THR A 52 2.30 5.73 9.13
N GLY A 53 3.28 5.90 8.23
CA GLY A 53 4.65 5.46 8.44
C GLY A 53 4.85 3.94 8.33
N LEU A 54 3.83 3.22 7.85
CA LEU A 54 3.92 1.79 7.53
C LEU A 54 4.57 1.58 6.17
N ALA A 55 5.27 0.47 5.99
CA ALA A 55 5.74 0.07 4.68
C ALA A 55 4.56 -0.38 3.79
N MET A 56 4.69 -0.25 2.47
CA MET A 56 3.68 -0.70 1.51
C MET A 56 3.32 -2.18 1.71
N SER A 57 4.31 -3.04 1.93
CA SER A 57 4.10 -4.46 2.19
C SER A 57 3.31 -4.74 3.47
N GLU A 58 3.42 -3.88 4.47
CA GLU A 58 2.66 -3.99 5.71
C GLU A 58 1.18 -3.62 5.48
N LEU A 59 0.93 -2.55 4.73
CA LEU A 59 -0.44 -2.17 4.33
C LEU A 59 -1.11 -3.27 3.53
N LEU A 60 -0.42 -3.82 2.52
CA LEU A 60 -0.93 -4.95 1.74
C LEU A 60 -1.20 -6.17 2.61
N GLY A 61 -0.29 -6.52 3.53
CA GLY A 61 -0.49 -7.63 4.46
C GLY A 61 -1.69 -7.47 5.40
N ILE A 62 -2.08 -6.22 5.72
CA ILE A 62 -3.30 -5.94 6.46
C ILE A 62 -4.53 -6.23 5.60
N VAL A 63 -4.59 -5.66 4.39
CA VAL A 63 -5.79 -5.73 3.53
C VAL A 63 -6.01 -7.11 2.92
N GLU A 64 -4.96 -7.88 2.65
CA GLU A 64 -5.02 -9.25 2.14
C GLU A 64 -5.75 -10.24 3.08
N LYS A 65 -5.82 -9.93 4.37
CA LYS A 65 -6.61 -10.73 5.32
C LYS A 65 -8.10 -10.74 5.00
N PHE A 66 -8.56 -9.78 4.20
CA PHE A 66 -9.95 -9.60 3.81
C PHE A 66 -10.25 -10.03 2.37
N ASP A 67 -9.29 -10.68 1.68
CA ASP A 67 -9.48 -11.18 0.32
C ASP A 67 -10.43 -12.38 0.25
N LYS A 68 -10.52 -13.15 1.33
CA LYS A 68 -11.38 -14.34 1.42
C LYS A 68 -12.37 -14.19 2.55
N PHE A 69 -13.60 -14.62 2.32
CA PHE A 69 -14.68 -14.46 3.27
C PHE A 69 -14.40 -15.09 4.66
N ASP A 70 -13.83 -16.28 4.70
CA ASP A 70 -13.52 -16.99 5.95
C ASP A 70 -12.45 -16.29 6.77
N THR A 71 -11.37 -15.84 6.15
CA THR A 71 -10.31 -15.07 6.82
C THR A 71 -10.79 -13.69 7.23
N ALA A 72 -11.59 -13.04 6.38
CA ALA A 72 -12.20 -11.75 6.67
C ALA A 72 -13.19 -11.86 7.86
N ALA A 73 -14.05 -12.87 7.88
CA ALA A 73 -15.02 -13.05 8.98
C ALA A 73 -14.31 -13.27 10.32
N GLN A 74 -13.22 -14.06 10.33
CA GLN A 74 -12.42 -14.26 11.54
C GLN A 74 -11.73 -12.97 11.99
N SER A 75 -11.14 -12.23 11.06
CA SER A 75 -10.45 -10.96 11.35
C SER A 75 -11.43 -9.90 11.84
N VAL A 76 -12.58 -9.73 11.17
CA VAL A 76 -13.65 -8.82 11.58
C VAL A 76 -14.20 -9.19 12.96
N GLY A 77 -14.46 -10.47 13.22
CA GLY A 77 -14.92 -10.93 14.54
C GLY A 77 -13.93 -10.57 15.65
N SER A 78 -12.66 -10.81 15.43
CA SER A 78 -11.60 -10.49 16.39
C SER A 78 -11.45 -8.98 16.60
N LEU A 79 -11.47 -8.20 15.52
CA LEU A 79 -11.36 -6.74 15.58
C LEU A 79 -12.59 -6.13 16.27
N ASN A 80 -13.80 -6.51 15.91
CA ASN A 80 -15.03 -6.03 16.54
C ASN A 80 -15.08 -6.33 18.05
N ALA A 81 -14.60 -7.50 18.47
CA ALA A 81 -14.49 -7.84 19.89
C ALA A 81 -13.52 -6.92 20.63
N LEU A 82 -12.39 -6.55 20.00
CA LEU A 82 -11.40 -5.64 20.57
C LEU A 82 -11.89 -4.19 20.58
N LEU A 83 -12.60 -3.79 19.53
CA LEU A 83 -13.17 -2.44 19.38
C LEU A 83 -14.38 -2.22 20.29
N GLY A 84 -14.96 -3.27 20.85
CA GLY A 84 -16.11 -3.19 21.76
C GLY A 84 -17.47 -3.03 21.09
N GLY A 85 -17.56 -3.29 19.77
CA GLY A 85 -18.80 -3.16 19.02
C GLY A 85 -18.68 -3.65 17.56
N PRO A 86 -19.81 -3.72 16.84
CA PRO A 86 -19.86 -4.19 15.46
C PRO A 86 -19.47 -3.08 14.46
N TYR A 87 -18.29 -2.53 14.60
CA TYR A 87 -17.79 -1.44 13.74
C TYR A 87 -17.45 -1.90 12.33
N LEU A 88 -16.89 -3.12 12.17
CA LEU A 88 -16.46 -3.68 10.91
C LEU A 88 -17.51 -4.66 10.36
N ASN A 89 -17.70 -4.64 9.04
CA ASN A 89 -18.57 -5.53 8.31
C ASN A 89 -17.77 -6.41 7.34
N THR A 90 -17.89 -7.74 7.46
CA THR A 90 -17.17 -8.69 6.63
C THR A 90 -17.50 -8.54 5.15
N LEU A 91 -18.78 -8.36 4.80
CA LEU A 91 -19.20 -8.26 3.41
C LEU A 91 -18.72 -6.96 2.76
N GLU A 92 -18.71 -5.85 3.50
CA GLU A 92 -18.16 -4.56 3.05
C GLU A 92 -16.68 -4.70 2.68
N LEU A 93 -15.89 -5.30 3.58
CA LEU A 93 -14.44 -5.46 3.37
C LEU A 93 -14.08 -6.44 2.27
N VAL A 94 -14.84 -7.53 2.12
CA VAL A 94 -14.61 -8.51 1.03
C VAL A 94 -15.06 -7.96 -0.31
N ALA A 95 -16.14 -7.18 -0.35
CA ALA A 95 -16.66 -6.57 -1.57
C ALA A 95 -15.76 -5.43 -2.08
N GLU A 96 -15.04 -4.75 -1.19
CA GLU A 96 -14.07 -3.73 -1.60
C GLU A 96 -12.80 -4.41 -2.15
N THR A 97 -12.57 -4.27 -3.44
CA THR A 97 -11.42 -4.89 -4.14
C THR A 97 -10.22 -3.97 -4.21
N ASP A 98 -10.40 -2.67 -4.03
CA ASP A 98 -9.32 -1.69 -3.97
C ASP A 98 -8.62 -1.76 -2.61
N PRO A 99 -7.34 -2.14 -2.55
CA PRO A 99 -6.63 -2.29 -1.28
C PRO A 99 -6.49 -0.96 -0.52
N SER A 100 -6.43 0.18 -1.21
CA SER A 100 -6.33 1.49 -0.57
C SER A 100 -7.63 1.87 0.14
N LYS A 101 -8.77 1.69 -0.53
CA LYS A 101 -10.10 1.94 0.04
C LYS A 101 -10.42 0.97 1.16
N ARG A 102 -10.02 -0.30 1.02
CA ARG A 102 -10.19 -1.29 2.08
C ARG A 102 -9.41 -0.92 3.34
N PHE A 103 -8.18 -0.42 3.18
CA PHE A 103 -7.40 0.07 4.32
C PHE A 103 -8.03 1.32 4.96
N GLU A 104 -8.55 2.24 4.15
CA GLU A 104 -9.27 3.43 4.62
C GLU A 104 -10.50 3.04 5.45
N ILE A 105 -11.34 2.13 4.95
CA ILE A 105 -12.49 1.60 5.69
C ILE A 105 -12.03 1.04 7.05
N LEU A 106 -10.98 0.22 7.08
CA LEU A 106 -10.46 -0.35 8.32
C LEU A 106 -10.04 0.74 9.31
N LYS A 107 -9.29 1.72 8.84
CA LYS A 107 -8.80 2.83 9.65
C LYS A 107 -9.95 3.67 10.20
N ASP A 108 -10.89 4.05 9.35
CA ASP A 108 -12.03 4.87 9.73
C ASP A 108 -12.89 4.17 10.80
N ARG A 109 -13.13 2.86 10.68
CA ARG A 109 -13.88 2.09 11.67
C ARG A 109 -13.17 1.95 13.01
N ILE A 110 -11.83 1.88 13.00
CA ILE A 110 -11.02 1.89 14.23
C ILE A 110 -11.09 3.27 14.88
N ASP A 111 -11.02 4.33 14.09
CA ASP A 111 -11.13 5.71 14.56
C ASP A 111 -12.56 5.99 15.11
N GLU A 112 -13.62 5.50 14.44
CA GLU A 112 -15.01 5.57 14.93
C GLU A 112 -15.23 4.86 16.28
N ALA A 113 -14.50 3.79 16.54
CA ALA A 113 -14.54 3.11 17.83
C ALA A 113 -13.98 3.95 18.99
N GLY A 114 -13.32 5.07 18.66
CA GLY A 114 -12.78 6.01 19.65
C GLY A 114 -11.59 5.48 20.43
N LEU A 115 -10.94 4.42 19.95
CA LEU A 115 -9.75 3.87 20.61
C LEU A 115 -8.54 4.72 20.31
N SER A 116 -7.87 5.20 21.36
CA SER A 116 -6.59 5.87 21.30
C SER A 116 -5.49 4.90 21.70
N PHE A 117 -4.38 4.86 20.93
CA PHE A 117 -3.24 4.02 21.28
C PHE A 117 -2.72 4.29 22.69
N ASP A 118 -2.74 5.55 23.12
CA ASP A 118 -2.22 5.96 24.43
C ASP A 118 -3.11 5.53 25.59
N GLU A 119 -4.42 5.36 25.37
CA GLU A 119 -5.38 4.94 26.37
C GLU A 119 -5.50 3.41 26.49
N MET A 120 -5.04 2.65 25.49
CA MET A 120 -5.04 1.20 25.55
C MET A 120 -4.01 0.67 26.55
N ASP A 121 -4.39 -0.41 27.25
CA ASP A 121 -3.45 -1.18 28.03
C ASP A 121 -2.49 -2.03 27.15
N TYR A 122 -1.48 -2.63 27.79
CA TYR A 122 -0.50 -3.45 27.10
C TYR A 122 -1.13 -4.62 26.31
N TYR A 123 -2.10 -5.30 26.91
CA TYR A 123 -2.73 -6.47 26.29
C TYR A 123 -3.66 -6.07 25.13
N GLN A 124 -4.36 -4.95 25.24
CA GLN A 124 -5.18 -4.39 24.17
C GLN A 124 -4.34 -4.01 22.96
N ARG A 125 -3.20 -3.30 23.18
CA ARG A 125 -2.26 -2.95 22.09
C ARG A 125 -1.74 -4.21 21.39
N LYS A 126 -1.31 -5.20 22.16
CA LYS A 126 -0.79 -6.45 21.62
C LYS A 126 -1.84 -7.25 20.86
N ALA A 127 -3.06 -7.32 21.38
CA ALA A 127 -4.17 -8.02 20.75
C ALA A 127 -4.58 -7.35 19.43
N LEU A 128 -4.72 -6.01 19.43
CA LEU A 128 -5.08 -5.25 18.24
C LEU A 128 -3.98 -5.34 17.17
N ALA A 129 -2.72 -5.17 17.54
CA ALA A 129 -1.59 -5.33 16.64
C ALA A 129 -1.60 -6.74 16.00
N SER A 130 -1.74 -7.79 16.80
CA SER A 130 -1.81 -9.16 16.32
C SER A 130 -2.99 -9.41 15.38
N ALA A 131 -4.18 -8.88 15.71
CA ALA A 131 -5.37 -9.00 14.85
C ALA A 131 -5.17 -8.37 13.49
N MET A 132 -4.45 -7.26 13.42
CA MET A 132 -4.09 -6.59 12.18
C MET A 132 -2.85 -7.17 11.48
N GLY A 133 -2.08 -8.04 12.15
CA GLY A 133 -0.82 -8.60 11.65
C GLY A 133 0.35 -7.64 11.75
N LEU A 134 0.28 -6.72 12.69
CA LEU A 134 1.29 -5.73 13.02
C LEU A 134 1.99 -6.07 14.33
N ASN A 135 3.14 -5.45 14.57
CA ASN A 135 3.69 -5.32 15.92
C ASN A 135 3.17 -4.04 16.61
N GLU A 136 3.42 -3.89 17.90
CA GLU A 136 2.90 -2.76 18.68
C GLU A 136 3.46 -1.41 18.21
N GLN A 137 4.69 -1.39 17.70
CA GLN A 137 5.31 -0.18 17.15
C GLN A 137 4.63 0.25 15.83
N GLN A 138 4.36 -0.70 14.95
CA GLN A 138 3.61 -0.48 13.70
C GLN A 138 2.17 -0.02 13.97
N LEU A 139 1.50 -0.64 14.96
CA LEU A 139 0.19 -0.19 15.40
C LEU A 139 0.23 1.25 15.91
N ALA A 140 1.24 1.61 16.72
CA ALA A 140 1.42 2.98 17.20
C ALA A 140 1.59 3.98 16.04
N LEU A 141 2.40 3.63 15.03
CA LEU A 141 2.58 4.46 13.83
C LEU A 141 1.26 4.62 13.06
N MET A 142 0.52 3.55 12.86
CA MET A 142 -0.76 3.57 12.16
C MET A 142 -1.79 4.45 12.86
N MET A 143 -1.93 4.33 14.19
CA MET A 143 -2.97 5.03 14.97
C MET A 143 -2.62 6.49 15.26
N ARG A 144 -1.33 6.80 15.48
CA ARG A 144 -0.88 8.17 15.77
C ARG A 144 -0.60 8.97 14.51
N GLY A 145 -0.41 8.31 13.37
CA GLY A 145 0.18 8.89 12.17
C GLY A 145 1.64 9.28 12.38
N ARG A 146 2.29 9.70 11.33
CA ARG A 146 3.62 10.31 11.40
C ARG A 146 3.49 11.79 11.75
N LEU A 147 3.66 12.15 13.00
CA LEU A 147 3.63 13.55 13.47
C LEU A 147 4.80 14.41 12.91
N ASP A 148 5.83 13.76 12.38
CA ASP A 148 7.02 14.40 11.79
C ASP A 148 6.77 14.94 10.35
N LEU A 149 5.64 14.68 9.72
CA LEU A 149 5.31 15.18 8.38
C LEU A 149 4.87 16.66 8.34
N ILE A 150 4.67 17.29 9.49
CA ILE A 150 4.28 18.72 9.56
C ILE A 150 5.47 19.66 9.34
N GLN A 151 6.71 19.14 9.33
CA GLN A 151 7.92 19.91 9.03
C GLN A 151 8.67 19.27 7.86
N ALA A 152 8.20 19.50 6.64
CA ALA A 152 9.01 19.22 5.46
C ALA A 152 10.16 20.24 5.42
N PRO A 153 11.43 19.84 5.59
CA PRO A 153 12.54 20.75 5.39
C PRO A 153 12.60 21.14 3.92
N GLN A 154 12.79 22.42 3.65
CA GLN A 154 13.09 22.89 2.30
C GLN A 154 14.34 22.15 1.82
N LYS A 155 14.22 21.41 0.71
CA LYS A 155 15.31 20.63 0.14
C LYS A 155 16.50 21.51 -0.19
N SER A 156 17.68 21.12 0.26
CA SER A 156 18.93 21.80 -0.08
C SER A 156 19.33 21.54 -1.55
N ALA A 157 20.19 22.40 -2.13
CA ALA A 157 20.69 22.20 -3.48
C ALA A 157 21.37 20.81 -3.70
N ALA A 158 22.02 20.27 -2.65
CA ALA A 158 22.63 18.94 -2.68
C ALA A 158 21.57 17.81 -2.75
N GLU A 159 20.44 17.95 -2.09
CA GLU A 159 19.32 16.99 -2.17
C GLU A 159 18.64 17.01 -3.54
N ILE A 160 18.62 18.16 -4.21
CA ILE A 160 18.11 18.29 -5.59
C ILE A 160 19.04 17.57 -6.57
N GLU A 161 20.35 17.66 -6.37
CA GLU A 161 21.36 16.99 -7.22
C GLU A 161 21.34 15.46 -7.01
N GLU A 162 21.16 15.01 -5.77
CA GLU A 162 20.97 13.59 -5.45
C GLU A 162 19.67 13.04 -6.05
N LEU A 163 18.59 13.82 -6.03
CA LEU A 163 17.33 13.47 -6.68
C LEU A 163 17.47 13.33 -8.20
N ALA A 164 18.25 14.21 -8.84
CA ALA A 164 18.53 14.14 -10.27
C ALA A 164 19.32 12.86 -10.63
N ALA A 165 20.29 12.46 -9.77
CA ALA A 165 21.03 11.22 -9.94
C ALA A 165 20.15 9.97 -9.74
N GLN A 166 19.20 10.01 -8.77
CA GLN A 166 18.21 8.95 -8.56
C GLN A 166 17.26 8.83 -9.76
N THR A 167 16.86 9.96 -10.36
CA THR A 167 16.03 9.97 -11.59
C THR A 167 16.70 9.27 -12.75
N ALA A 168 18.01 9.49 -12.94
CA ALA A 168 18.77 8.82 -13.99
C ALA A 168 18.82 7.30 -13.79
N LYS A 169 19.03 6.85 -12.55
CA LYS A 169 18.99 5.42 -12.19
C LYS A 169 17.61 4.81 -12.40
N PHE A 170 16.54 5.54 -12.01
CA PHE A 170 15.16 5.12 -12.22
C PHE A 170 14.86 4.91 -13.71
N ASN A 171 15.21 5.87 -14.56
CA ASN A 171 14.99 5.77 -16.00
C ASN A 171 15.70 4.52 -16.59
N THR A 172 16.94 4.24 -16.13
CA THR A 172 17.69 3.05 -16.57
C THR A 172 17.00 1.75 -16.12
N MET A 173 16.46 1.72 -14.90
CA MET A 173 15.75 0.55 -14.34
C MET A 173 14.42 0.32 -15.04
N MET A 174 13.67 1.38 -15.34
CA MET A 174 12.41 1.29 -16.10
C MET A 174 12.63 0.88 -17.55
N ASP A 175 13.72 1.27 -18.17
CA ASP A 175 14.08 0.80 -19.51
C ASP A 175 14.41 -0.71 -19.49
N ALA A 176 15.05 -1.22 -18.44
CA ALA A 176 15.26 -2.65 -18.23
C ALA A 176 13.95 -3.42 -18.02
N VAL A 177 13.02 -2.87 -17.24
CA VAL A 177 11.68 -3.44 -17.04
C VAL A 177 10.88 -3.46 -18.35
N LYS A 178 10.92 -2.36 -19.12
CA LYS A 178 10.30 -2.30 -20.44
C LYS A 178 10.86 -3.36 -21.40
N GLN A 179 12.17 -3.53 -21.42
CA GLN A 179 12.81 -4.56 -22.26
C GLN A 179 12.40 -5.96 -21.83
N THR A 180 12.32 -6.21 -20.52
CA THR A 180 11.86 -7.50 -19.97
C THR A 180 10.41 -7.76 -20.33
N MET A 181 9.51 -6.76 -20.19
CA MET A 181 8.12 -6.87 -20.60
C MET A 181 7.94 -7.07 -22.12
N MET A 182 8.75 -6.39 -22.95
CA MET A 182 8.74 -6.62 -24.40
C MET A 182 9.21 -8.03 -24.76
N MET A 183 10.24 -8.56 -24.10
CA MET A 183 10.69 -9.93 -24.30
C MET A 183 9.62 -10.94 -23.86
N PHE A 184 8.91 -10.68 -22.76
CA PHE A 184 7.80 -11.52 -22.32
C PHE A 184 6.63 -11.48 -23.32
N ALA A 185 6.25 -10.31 -23.81
CA ALA A 185 5.20 -10.15 -24.81
C ALA A 185 5.55 -10.86 -26.11
N VAL A 186 6.82 -10.79 -26.54
CA VAL A 186 7.29 -11.49 -27.75
C VAL A 186 7.33 -13.01 -27.54
N SER A 187 7.72 -13.49 -26.36
CA SER A 187 7.76 -14.93 -26.04
C SER A 187 6.36 -15.55 -25.90
N LEU A 188 5.34 -14.77 -25.54
CA LEU A 188 3.94 -15.23 -25.44
C LEU A 188 3.20 -15.18 -26.81
N LYS A 189 3.71 -14.43 -27.79
CA LYS A 189 3.09 -14.28 -29.09
C LYS A 189 2.83 -15.62 -29.79
N PRO A 190 3.78 -16.60 -29.86
CA PRO A 190 3.50 -17.89 -30.51
C PRO A 190 2.44 -18.72 -29.77
N LEU A 191 2.27 -18.54 -28.44
CA LEU A 191 1.24 -19.20 -27.66
C LEU A 191 -0.14 -18.63 -27.97
N VAL A 192 -0.24 -17.31 -28.11
CA VAL A 192 -1.49 -16.61 -28.48
C VAL A 192 -1.88 -16.92 -29.91
N ASP A 193 -0.91 -17.01 -30.83
CA ASP A 193 -1.17 -17.37 -32.23
C ASP A 193 -1.59 -18.84 -32.37
N ALA A 194 -1.08 -19.76 -31.53
CA ALA A 194 -1.50 -21.15 -31.50
C ALA A 194 -2.95 -21.33 -31.00
N ILE A 195 -3.40 -20.48 -30.06
CA ILE A 195 -4.78 -20.52 -29.53
C ILE A 195 -5.80 -19.97 -30.57
N LYS A 196 -5.37 -19.07 -31.46
CA LYS A 196 -6.26 -18.51 -32.53
C LYS A 196 -6.48 -19.44 -33.71
N ILE A 197 -5.71 -20.53 -33.83
CA ILE A 197 -5.76 -21.47 -34.95
C ILE A 197 -6.53 -22.76 -34.55
N ALA A 198 -6.89 -22.94 -33.28
CA ALA A 198 -7.72 -24.04 -32.77
C ALA A 198 -9.19 -23.62 -32.62
#